data_8d395d55ada049c1ad211f587c206ec7
#
_entry.id   8d395d55ada049c1ad211f587c206ec7
#
_cell.length_a   1.000
_cell.length_b   1.000
_cell.length_c   1.000
_cell.angle_alpha   90.00
_cell.angle_beta   90.00
_cell.angle_gamma   90.00
#
_symmetry.space_group_name_H-M   'P 1'
#
loop_
_entity.id
_entity.type
_entity.pdbx_description
1 polymer ?
#
loop_
_entity_poly.entity_id
_entity_poly.type
_entity_poly.pdbx_seq_one_letter_code
_entity_poly.pdbx_strand_id
1 'polypeptide(L)'
;MIHSMQKKLAPIRWKKLIPLAFITYSLAYLDRANYGFGAAAGLAEDLNITPGISSLLGALFFLGYFFFQVPGGIYAEKRSAKQLIFWSLILWGILATATGMVHDVKTLAVIRFLLGVAESVVMPAMLVFLSHWFTKKERSKANTFLFLGNPITVLWMSVLSGYLVDAFGWRGMFIIEGVPAIIWAIIWWVIFVDRPKDATWLTAQEKEDIEAALAAEQTNIKEIKNYTEAFRSGKVLSLSFIHFFWNIGMYGFIMWLPSILKSASGLGIVATGWLSAAPYLLAVPLMLAASWYSDKFLNRKIIVLLFLGLGAICFIGSFTIGASNFWLSYVLLMIAGGAMYTPYGPFFAAIPDMIPRNVVAGAMAFIVSFGALGSFVGSWIVGYLNGITGGPGASYAFMGISLVLAVLLTPLTSFSSKESRQAKAQTC
;
A
#
# COMPACT_ATOMS: atom_id res chain seq x y z
N MET A 1 39.37 -21.47 8.82
CA MET A 1 39.53 -20.30 9.70
C MET A 1 39.56 -19.05 8.84
N ILE A 2 38.42 -18.50 8.44
CA ILE A 2 38.31 -17.14 7.93
C ILE A 2 36.94 -16.67 8.44
N HIS A 3 36.91 -16.20 9.68
CA HIS A 3 35.85 -15.35 10.18
C HIS A 3 36.08 -13.98 9.55
N SER A 4 35.56 -13.74 8.33
CA SER A 4 35.52 -12.40 7.78
C SER A 4 34.59 -11.61 8.69
N MET A 5 35.18 -10.77 9.55
CA MET A 5 34.45 -9.71 10.25
C MET A 5 33.63 -8.97 9.18
N GLN A 6 32.32 -9.21 9.13
CA GLN A 6 31.42 -8.44 8.27
C GLN A 6 31.55 -6.96 8.69
N LYS A 7 32.28 -6.21 7.90
CA LYS A 7 32.48 -4.77 8.15
C LYS A 7 31.13 -4.10 8.25
N LYS A 8 30.89 -3.44 9.37
CA LYS A 8 29.59 -2.79 9.66
C LYS A 8 29.46 -1.59 8.70
N LEU A 9 28.58 -1.70 7.70
CA LEU A 9 28.36 -0.62 6.73
C LEU A 9 27.84 0.65 7.42
N ALA A 10 28.19 1.81 6.86
CA ALA A 10 27.92 3.14 7.44
C ALA A 10 26.47 3.29 7.98
N PRO A 11 26.24 3.42 9.29
CA PRO A 11 24.90 3.47 9.88
C PRO A 11 24.15 4.79 9.56
N ILE A 12 24.85 5.80 9.11
CA ILE A 12 24.26 7.09 8.74
C ILE A 12 23.22 6.97 7.60
N ARG A 13 23.33 5.92 6.75
CA ARG A 13 22.35 5.62 5.71
C ARG A 13 20.92 5.46 6.28
N TRP A 14 20.78 4.76 7.39
CA TRP A 14 19.50 4.56 8.05
C TRP A 14 18.89 5.87 8.53
N LYS A 15 19.71 6.73 9.13
CA LYS A 15 19.24 8.01 9.65
C LYS A 15 18.88 9.01 8.55
N LYS A 16 19.59 8.98 7.41
CA LYS A 16 19.34 9.92 6.31
C LYS A 16 18.29 9.43 5.32
N LEU A 17 18.29 8.16 4.95
CA LEU A 17 17.49 7.67 3.82
C LEU A 17 16.11 7.14 4.26
N ILE A 18 16.02 6.46 5.39
CA ILE A 18 14.76 5.88 5.84
C ILE A 18 13.69 6.93 6.17
N PRO A 19 13.97 8.01 6.93
CA PRO A 19 12.97 9.06 7.13
C PRO A 19 12.49 9.70 5.83
N LEU A 20 13.40 9.94 4.88
CA LEU A 20 13.04 10.50 3.57
C LEU A 20 12.14 9.55 2.78
N ALA A 21 12.48 8.26 2.76
CA ALA A 21 11.67 7.23 2.13
C ALA A 21 10.28 7.13 2.78
N PHE A 22 10.23 7.13 4.11
CA PHE A 22 9.00 7.08 4.89
C PHE A 22 8.09 8.29 4.60
N ILE A 23 8.62 9.52 4.63
CA ILE A 23 7.85 10.74 4.37
C ILE A 23 7.30 10.74 2.94
N THR A 24 8.15 10.40 1.94
CA THR A 24 7.71 10.34 0.54
C THR A 24 6.55 9.37 0.34
N TYR A 25 6.66 8.18 0.94
CA TYR A 25 5.63 7.16 0.84
C TYR A 25 4.37 7.52 1.65
N SER A 26 4.54 8.20 2.78
CA SER A 26 3.44 8.73 3.58
C SER A 26 2.62 9.76 2.82
N LEU A 27 3.26 10.69 2.12
CA LEU A 27 2.56 11.67 1.28
C LEU A 27 1.76 11.00 0.16
N ALA A 28 2.30 9.95 -0.49
CA ALA A 28 1.57 9.19 -1.51
C ALA A 28 0.33 8.47 -0.94
N TYR A 29 0.35 8.08 0.33
CA TYR A 29 -0.80 7.43 0.97
C TYR A 29 -1.90 8.41 1.38
N LEU A 30 -1.54 9.66 1.65
CA LEU A 30 -2.48 10.72 1.99
C LEU A 30 -3.52 10.89 0.87
N ASP A 31 -3.09 11.07 -0.37
CA ASP A 31 -3.97 11.29 -1.52
C ASP A 31 -4.83 10.08 -1.90
N ARG A 32 -4.44 8.88 -1.50
CA ARG A 32 -5.25 7.67 -1.74
C ARG A 32 -6.48 7.58 -0.84
N ALA A 33 -6.36 8.01 0.39
CA ALA A 33 -7.41 7.85 1.38
C ALA A 33 -8.31 9.10 1.51
N ASN A 34 -7.82 10.30 1.13
CA ASN A 34 -8.56 11.55 1.29
C ASN A 34 -9.83 11.63 0.43
N TYR A 35 -9.92 10.91 -0.71
CA TYR A 35 -11.14 10.87 -1.52
C TYR A 35 -12.35 10.39 -0.72
N GLY A 36 -12.16 9.43 0.19
CA GLY A 36 -13.23 8.95 1.07
C GLY A 36 -13.79 10.05 1.97
N PHE A 37 -12.95 10.96 2.45
CA PHE A 37 -13.38 12.13 3.22
C PHE A 37 -14.10 13.15 2.34
N GLY A 38 -13.62 13.40 1.12
CA GLY A 38 -14.31 14.24 0.13
C GLY A 38 -15.70 13.69 -0.19
N ALA A 39 -15.82 12.39 -0.43
CA ALA A 39 -17.10 11.73 -0.68
C ALA A 39 -18.05 11.83 0.53
N ALA A 40 -17.54 11.66 1.76
CA ALA A 40 -18.31 11.84 2.98
C ALA A 40 -18.72 13.28 3.23
N ALA A 41 -18.02 14.25 2.65
CA ALA A 41 -18.23 15.68 2.82
C ALA A 41 -19.16 16.33 1.76
N GLY A 42 -19.79 15.54 0.90
CA GLY A 42 -20.79 16.05 -0.04
C GLY A 42 -20.24 16.33 -1.47
N LEU A 43 -19.11 15.72 -1.85
CA LEU A 43 -18.56 15.86 -3.19
C LEU A 43 -19.55 15.42 -4.28
N ALA A 44 -20.34 14.37 -4.03
CA ALA A 44 -21.31 13.86 -5.00
C ALA A 44 -22.47 14.84 -5.19
N GLU A 45 -22.96 15.42 -4.13
CA GLU A 45 -24.04 16.42 -4.13
C GLU A 45 -23.60 17.70 -4.86
N ASP A 46 -22.39 18.20 -4.55
CA ASP A 46 -21.84 19.42 -5.16
C ASP A 46 -21.63 19.28 -6.69
N LEU A 47 -21.28 18.10 -7.16
CA LEU A 47 -21.07 17.82 -8.58
C LEU A 47 -22.33 17.28 -9.28
N ASN A 48 -23.47 17.18 -8.56
CA ASN A 48 -24.73 16.61 -9.05
C ASN A 48 -24.56 15.23 -9.71
N ILE A 49 -23.82 14.34 -9.06
CA ILE A 49 -23.55 12.99 -9.54
C ILE A 49 -24.13 11.93 -8.60
N THR A 50 -24.44 10.77 -9.18
CA THR A 50 -24.91 9.62 -8.38
C THR A 50 -23.76 9.05 -7.53
N PRO A 51 -24.07 8.40 -6.39
CA PRO A 51 -23.06 7.70 -5.60
C PRO A 51 -22.25 6.69 -6.41
N GLY A 52 -22.85 6.01 -7.40
CA GLY A 52 -22.17 5.08 -8.28
C GLY A 52 -21.13 5.75 -9.18
N ILE A 53 -21.40 6.95 -9.70
CA ILE A 53 -20.42 7.73 -10.46
C ILE A 53 -19.32 8.23 -9.53
N SER A 54 -19.68 8.75 -8.34
CA SER A 54 -18.69 9.17 -7.34
C SER A 54 -17.74 8.04 -6.96
N SER A 55 -18.26 6.80 -6.78
CA SER A 55 -17.42 5.65 -6.47
C SER A 55 -16.49 5.25 -7.60
N LEU A 56 -16.96 5.33 -8.86
CA LEU A 56 -16.12 5.09 -10.03
C LEU A 56 -14.99 6.12 -10.14
N LEU A 57 -15.27 7.41 -9.89
CA LEU A 57 -14.26 8.47 -9.91
C LEU A 57 -13.16 8.23 -8.88
N GLY A 58 -13.52 7.82 -7.67
CA GLY A 58 -12.55 7.41 -6.64
C GLY A 58 -11.69 6.22 -7.09
N ALA A 59 -12.31 5.24 -7.73
CA ALA A 59 -11.65 4.02 -8.20
C ALA A 59 -10.73 4.25 -9.41
N LEU A 60 -11.01 5.24 -10.29
CA LEU A 60 -10.20 5.54 -11.48
C LEU A 60 -8.71 5.78 -11.16
N PHE A 61 -8.41 6.25 -9.97
CA PHE A 61 -7.05 6.34 -9.46
C PHE A 61 -6.32 4.99 -9.55
N PHE A 62 -6.93 3.91 -9.07
CA PHE A 62 -6.30 2.58 -9.07
C PHE A 62 -6.15 1.99 -10.47
N LEU A 63 -7.03 2.36 -11.39
CA LEU A 63 -6.91 1.98 -12.79
C LEU A 63 -5.68 2.64 -13.44
N GLY A 64 -5.48 3.94 -13.24
CA GLY A 64 -4.25 4.64 -13.65
C GLY A 64 -3.00 4.04 -13.00
N TYR A 65 -3.10 3.73 -11.71
CA TYR A 65 -2.03 3.13 -10.94
C TYR A 65 -1.62 1.74 -11.47
N PHE A 66 -2.55 0.93 -11.94
CA PHE A 66 -2.29 -0.41 -12.49
C PHE A 66 -1.34 -0.39 -13.70
N PHE A 67 -1.57 0.50 -14.67
CA PHE A 67 -0.88 0.45 -15.95
C PHE A 67 0.60 0.86 -15.89
N PHE A 68 0.98 1.71 -14.94
CA PHE A 68 2.29 2.37 -14.97
C PHE A 68 3.28 1.88 -13.91
N GLN A 69 2.90 0.96 -13.04
CA GLN A 69 3.82 0.39 -12.03
C GLN A 69 5.03 -0.31 -12.62
N VAL A 70 4.80 -1.21 -13.59
CA VAL A 70 5.89 -1.98 -14.21
C VAL A 70 6.80 -1.07 -15.06
N PRO A 71 6.27 -0.21 -15.97
CA PRO A 71 7.09 0.77 -16.67
C PRO A 71 7.89 1.68 -15.74
N GLY A 72 7.28 2.15 -14.66
CA GLY A 72 7.93 3.02 -13.67
C GLY A 72 9.11 2.35 -12.97
N GLY A 73 8.94 1.09 -12.54
CA GLY A 73 10.03 0.32 -11.95
C GLY A 73 11.20 0.11 -12.89
N ILE A 74 10.94 -0.21 -14.16
CA ILE A 74 11.98 -0.37 -15.20
C ILE A 74 12.72 0.94 -15.44
N TYR A 75 11.99 2.06 -15.50
CA TYR A 75 12.62 3.38 -15.67
C TYR A 75 13.52 3.75 -14.48
N ALA A 76 13.02 3.54 -13.25
CA ALA A 76 13.77 3.83 -12.03
C ALA A 76 15.10 3.05 -11.96
N GLU A 77 15.08 1.77 -12.36
CA GLU A 77 16.26 0.92 -12.37
C GLU A 77 17.28 1.32 -13.45
N LYS A 78 16.79 1.61 -14.67
CA LYS A 78 17.65 1.90 -15.83
C LYS A 78 18.14 3.34 -15.90
N ARG A 79 17.46 4.28 -15.27
CA ARG A 79 17.74 5.72 -15.37
C ARG A 79 18.01 6.31 -13.99
N SER A 80 16.98 6.80 -13.29
CA SER A 80 17.11 7.48 -12.00
C SER A 80 15.80 7.39 -11.23
N ALA A 81 15.84 6.78 -10.05
CA ALA A 81 14.73 6.79 -9.11
C ALA A 81 14.48 8.20 -8.56
N LYS A 82 15.54 8.98 -8.32
CA LYS A 82 15.46 10.38 -7.86
C LYS A 82 14.65 11.25 -8.82
N GLN A 83 15.01 11.23 -10.11
CA GLN A 83 14.32 12.03 -11.13
C GLN A 83 12.87 11.62 -11.30
N LEU A 84 12.61 10.31 -11.36
CA LEU A 84 11.26 9.78 -11.53
C LEU A 84 10.35 10.19 -10.37
N ILE A 85 10.81 10.05 -9.12
CA ILE A 85 10.05 10.43 -7.93
C ILE A 85 9.86 11.95 -7.86
N PHE A 86 10.87 12.75 -8.23
CA PHE A 86 10.75 14.21 -8.28
C PHE A 86 9.60 14.66 -9.20
N TRP A 87 9.60 14.20 -10.45
CA TRP A 87 8.56 14.58 -11.41
C TRP A 87 7.19 14.02 -11.02
N SER A 88 7.17 12.83 -10.43
CA SER A 88 5.96 12.23 -9.86
C SER A 88 5.38 13.11 -8.76
N LEU A 89 6.19 13.56 -7.79
CA LEU A 89 5.78 14.45 -6.70
C LEU A 89 5.20 15.78 -7.19
N ILE A 90 5.82 16.40 -8.19
CA ILE A 90 5.33 17.65 -8.79
C ILE A 90 3.99 17.41 -9.48
N LEU A 91 3.93 16.41 -10.37
CA LEU A 91 2.72 16.14 -11.15
C LEU A 91 1.55 15.72 -10.25
N TRP A 92 1.80 14.83 -9.31
CA TRP A 92 0.80 14.39 -8.37
C TRP A 92 0.34 15.52 -7.45
N GLY A 93 1.25 16.34 -6.88
CA GLY A 93 0.85 17.47 -6.05
C GLY A 93 -0.02 18.50 -6.80
N ILE A 94 0.29 18.77 -8.07
CA ILE A 94 -0.54 19.62 -8.94
C ILE A 94 -1.93 18.99 -9.15
N LEU A 95 -2.00 17.69 -9.48
CA LEU A 95 -3.26 16.98 -9.74
C LEU A 95 -4.11 16.84 -8.47
N ALA A 96 -3.49 16.58 -7.32
CA ALA A 96 -4.16 16.52 -6.03
C ALA A 96 -4.79 17.86 -5.67
N THR A 97 -4.01 18.95 -5.78
CA THR A 97 -4.49 20.33 -5.57
C THR A 97 -5.62 20.67 -6.56
N ALA A 98 -5.45 20.31 -7.85
CA ALA A 98 -6.46 20.55 -8.88
C ALA A 98 -7.77 19.79 -8.61
N THR A 99 -7.75 18.66 -7.89
CA THR A 99 -8.96 17.94 -7.47
C THR A 99 -9.90 18.83 -6.66
N GLY A 100 -9.37 19.74 -5.82
CA GLY A 100 -10.19 20.70 -5.06
C GLY A 100 -10.76 21.85 -5.91
N MET A 101 -10.27 22.03 -7.14
CA MET A 101 -10.67 23.13 -8.02
C MET A 101 -11.66 22.71 -9.12
N VAL A 102 -12.06 21.43 -9.18
CA VAL A 102 -12.93 20.92 -10.24
C VAL A 102 -14.39 21.32 -10.03
N HIS A 103 -15.08 21.56 -11.15
CA HIS A 103 -16.51 21.89 -11.17
C HIS A 103 -17.32 20.93 -12.06
N ASP A 104 -16.66 19.98 -12.74
CA ASP A 104 -17.33 19.01 -13.62
C ASP A 104 -16.75 17.61 -13.48
N VAL A 105 -17.57 16.62 -13.80
CA VAL A 105 -17.28 15.19 -13.64
C VAL A 105 -16.17 14.70 -14.57
N LYS A 106 -16.12 15.22 -15.79
CA LYS A 106 -15.15 14.77 -16.81
C LYS A 106 -13.74 15.17 -16.41
N THR A 107 -13.58 16.43 -16.00
CA THR A 107 -12.30 16.94 -15.49
C THR A 107 -11.84 16.16 -14.25
N LEU A 108 -12.77 15.89 -13.32
CA LEU A 108 -12.43 15.07 -12.14
C LEU A 108 -12.00 13.65 -12.53
N ALA A 109 -12.68 13.01 -13.47
CA ALA A 109 -12.32 11.68 -13.96
C ALA A 109 -10.89 11.64 -14.54
N VAL A 110 -10.55 12.62 -15.39
CA VAL A 110 -9.20 12.74 -15.96
C VAL A 110 -8.16 12.97 -14.88
N ILE A 111 -8.41 13.89 -13.95
CA ILE A 111 -7.48 14.17 -12.85
C ILE A 111 -7.28 12.93 -11.98
N ARG A 112 -8.33 12.21 -11.60
CA ARG A 112 -8.23 10.99 -10.78
C ARG A 112 -7.41 9.89 -11.47
N PHE A 113 -7.62 9.68 -12.78
CA PHE A 113 -6.84 8.72 -13.55
C PHE A 113 -5.36 9.13 -13.64
N LEU A 114 -5.09 10.39 -14.01
CA LEU A 114 -3.72 10.90 -14.14
C LEU A 114 -2.99 10.95 -12.78
N LEU A 115 -3.70 11.21 -11.69
CA LEU A 115 -3.15 11.13 -10.33
C LEU A 115 -2.67 9.71 -10.02
N GLY A 116 -3.48 8.70 -10.37
CA GLY A 116 -3.09 7.30 -10.26
C GLY A 116 -1.85 6.96 -11.09
N VAL A 117 -1.78 7.46 -12.34
CA VAL A 117 -0.59 7.32 -13.19
C VAL A 117 0.64 7.95 -12.54
N ALA A 118 0.53 9.18 -12.06
CA ALA A 118 1.64 9.92 -11.45
C ALA A 118 2.18 9.21 -10.20
N GLU A 119 1.31 8.70 -9.34
CA GLU A 119 1.73 8.01 -8.11
C GLU A 119 2.20 6.57 -8.30
N SER A 120 1.77 5.90 -9.38
CA SER A 120 2.05 4.46 -9.60
C SER A 120 3.53 4.12 -9.58
N VAL A 121 4.37 5.05 -9.98
CA VAL A 121 5.82 4.86 -10.10
C VAL A 121 6.56 5.02 -8.77
N VAL A 122 5.94 5.60 -7.75
CA VAL A 122 6.60 5.93 -6.47
C VAL A 122 7.05 4.67 -5.74
N MET A 123 6.16 3.69 -5.54
CA MET A 123 6.50 2.46 -4.81
C MET A 123 7.63 1.68 -5.49
N PRO A 124 7.55 1.32 -6.78
CA PRO A 124 8.63 0.59 -7.43
C PRO A 124 9.94 1.38 -7.45
N ALA A 125 9.90 2.71 -7.68
CA ALA A 125 11.10 3.55 -7.66
C ALA A 125 11.75 3.60 -6.26
N MET A 126 10.95 3.63 -5.18
CA MET A 126 11.46 3.59 -3.81
C MET A 126 12.10 2.24 -3.48
N LEU A 127 11.52 1.13 -3.94
CA LEU A 127 12.12 -0.20 -3.76
C LEU A 127 13.45 -0.34 -4.51
N VAL A 128 13.53 0.16 -5.74
CA VAL A 128 14.77 0.24 -6.52
C VAL A 128 15.79 1.09 -5.78
N PHE A 129 15.40 2.29 -5.35
CA PHE A 129 16.27 3.17 -4.57
C PHE A 129 16.83 2.48 -3.33
N LEU A 130 15.97 1.87 -2.48
CA LEU A 130 16.43 1.15 -1.29
C LEU A 130 17.37 -0.01 -1.64
N SER A 131 17.20 -0.64 -2.81
CA SER A 131 18.08 -1.70 -3.27
C SER A 131 19.50 -1.22 -3.64
N HIS A 132 19.66 0.03 -4.02
CA HIS A 132 20.95 0.65 -4.30
C HIS A 132 21.73 1.05 -3.03
N TRP A 133 21.08 1.04 -1.86
CA TRP A 133 21.66 1.51 -0.60
C TRP A 133 21.76 0.45 0.48
N PHE A 134 20.90 -0.56 0.45
CA PHE A 134 20.79 -1.58 1.48
C PHE A 134 21.01 -2.98 0.92
N THR A 135 21.87 -3.75 1.60
CA THR A 135 22.12 -5.15 1.27
C THR A 135 20.87 -6.01 1.50
N LYS A 136 20.85 -7.25 0.93
CA LYS A 136 19.74 -8.20 1.12
C LYS A 136 19.35 -8.41 2.57
N LYS A 137 20.35 -8.45 3.47
CA LYS A 137 20.11 -8.62 4.92
C LYS A 137 19.45 -7.40 5.55
N GLU A 138 19.72 -6.21 5.03
CA GLU A 138 19.20 -4.93 5.52
C GLU A 138 17.89 -4.54 4.81
N ARG A 139 17.72 -4.94 3.56
CA ARG A 139 16.64 -4.51 2.67
C ARG A 139 15.24 -4.89 3.19
N SER A 140 15.10 -6.08 3.80
CA SER A 140 13.84 -6.48 4.42
C SER A 140 13.40 -5.48 5.50
N LYS A 141 14.33 -5.08 6.37
CA LYS A 141 14.07 -4.09 7.41
C LYS A 141 13.79 -2.70 6.83
N ALA A 142 14.54 -2.28 5.80
CA ALA A 142 14.31 -0.99 5.12
C ALA A 142 12.94 -0.93 4.46
N ASN A 143 12.53 -1.99 3.77
CA ASN A 143 11.20 -2.12 3.17
C ASN A 143 10.09 -2.13 4.23
N THR A 144 10.32 -2.77 5.39
CA THR A 144 9.33 -2.75 6.49
C THR A 144 9.08 -1.33 6.98
N PHE A 145 10.12 -0.53 7.16
CA PHE A 145 9.96 0.89 7.53
C PHE A 145 9.21 1.69 6.45
N LEU A 146 9.44 1.39 5.17
CA LEU A 146 8.68 2.01 4.09
C LEU A 146 7.19 1.65 4.20
N PHE A 147 6.84 0.37 4.35
CA PHE A 147 5.45 -0.10 4.40
C PHE A 147 4.69 0.31 5.67
N LEU A 148 5.37 0.54 6.80
CA LEU A 148 4.75 1.12 7.99
C LEU A 148 4.21 2.53 7.76
N GLY A 149 4.68 3.23 6.71
CA GLY A 149 4.11 4.48 6.25
C GLY A 149 2.61 4.39 5.96
N ASN A 150 2.10 3.25 5.47
CA ASN A 150 0.69 3.08 5.13
C ASN A 150 -0.25 3.31 6.32
N PRO A 151 -0.31 2.42 7.32
CA PRO A 151 -1.27 2.56 8.40
C PRO A 151 -0.98 3.78 9.27
N ILE A 152 0.30 4.16 9.45
CA ILE A 152 0.66 5.35 10.21
C ILE A 152 0.13 6.61 9.53
N THR A 153 0.23 6.70 8.20
CA THR A 153 -0.29 7.86 7.46
C THR A 153 -1.80 7.93 7.54
N VAL A 154 -2.50 6.85 7.27
CA VAL A 154 -3.97 6.86 7.32
C VAL A 154 -4.49 7.16 8.72
N LEU A 155 -3.75 6.74 9.77
CA LEU A 155 -4.07 7.05 11.16
C LEU A 155 -4.17 8.56 11.43
N TRP A 156 -3.09 9.31 11.18
CA TRP A 156 -3.09 10.76 11.48
C TRP A 156 -3.83 11.58 10.43
N MET A 157 -3.78 11.16 9.16
CA MET A 157 -4.46 11.80 8.06
C MET A 157 -5.98 11.75 8.23
N SER A 158 -6.54 10.62 8.69
CA SER A 158 -7.99 10.52 8.92
C SER A 158 -8.50 11.61 9.88
N VAL A 159 -7.73 11.90 10.92
CA VAL A 159 -8.04 12.97 11.86
C VAL A 159 -7.88 14.34 11.22
N LEU A 160 -6.74 14.57 10.54
CA LEU A 160 -6.44 15.84 9.88
C LEU A 160 -7.48 16.18 8.81
N SER A 161 -7.81 15.23 7.91
CA SER A 161 -8.81 15.44 6.86
C SER A 161 -10.20 15.78 7.43
N GLY A 162 -10.58 15.17 8.57
CA GLY A 162 -11.80 15.50 9.27
C GLY A 162 -11.86 16.99 9.67
N TYR A 163 -10.80 17.53 10.27
CA TYR A 163 -10.69 18.94 10.62
C TYR A 163 -10.60 19.86 9.41
N LEU A 164 -9.86 19.46 8.37
CA LEU A 164 -9.75 20.26 7.14
C LEU A 164 -11.09 20.38 6.42
N VAL A 165 -11.86 19.29 6.36
CA VAL A 165 -13.20 19.30 5.78
C VAL A 165 -14.15 20.20 6.59
N ASP A 166 -14.10 20.11 7.91
CA ASP A 166 -14.93 20.94 8.79
C ASP A 166 -14.65 22.43 8.60
N ALA A 167 -13.37 22.81 8.49
CA ALA A 167 -12.94 24.20 8.38
C ALA A 167 -13.05 24.78 6.96
N PHE A 168 -12.75 23.99 5.92
CA PHE A 168 -12.56 24.47 4.55
C PHE A 168 -13.39 23.72 3.50
N GLY A 169 -14.22 22.77 3.91
CA GLY A 169 -14.95 21.89 3.01
C GLY A 169 -14.02 20.91 2.26
N TRP A 170 -14.61 20.02 1.46
CA TRP A 170 -13.84 19.00 0.74
C TRP A 170 -12.86 19.60 -0.29
N ARG A 171 -13.21 20.72 -0.92
CA ARG A 171 -12.32 21.40 -1.88
C ARG A 171 -11.07 21.94 -1.20
N GLY A 172 -11.22 22.62 -0.07
CA GLY A 172 -10.11 23.16 0.70
C GLY A 172 -9.20 22.05 1.23
N MET A 173 -9.76 20.92 1.67
CA MET A 173 -8.99 19.75 2.09
C MET A 173 -8.05 19.27 0.97
N PHE A 174 -8.55 19.03 -0.26
CA PHE A 174 -7.72 18.57 -1.38
C PHE A 174 -6.62 19.58 -1.76
N ILE A 175 -6.94 20.89 -1.74
CA ILE A 175 -5.95 21.93 -2.04
C ILE A 175 -4.83 21.91 -1.00
N ILE A 176 -5.18 21.86 0.29
CA ILE A 176 -4.20 21.91 1.38
C ILE A 176 -3.36 20.63 1.42
N GLU A 177 -3.95 19.47 1.19
CA GLU A 177 -3.25 18.18 1.22
C GLU A 177 -2.39 17.92 -0.02
N GLY A 178 -2.67 18.56 -1.17
CA GLY A 178 -1.85 18.44 -2.38
C GLY A 178 -0.56 19.26 -2.34
N VAL A 179 -0.57 20.42 -1.69
CA VAL A 179 0.59 21.34 -1.63
C VAL A 179 1.85 20.72 -0.99
N PRO A 180 1.76 19.94 0.10
CA PRO A 180 2.93 19.31 0.72
C PRO A 180 3.76 18.45 -0.22
N ALA A 181 3.14 17.77 -1.20
CA ALA A 181 3.86 16.97 -2.19
C ALA A 181 4.78 17.83 -3.07
N ILE A 182 4.33 19.01 -3.49
CA ILE A 182 5.13 19.97 -4.29
C ILE A 182 6.30 20.50 -3.47
N ILE A 183 6.06 20.90 -2.22
CA ILE A 183 7.12 21.36 -1.31
C ILE A 183 8.13 20.23 -1.08
N TRP A 184 7.64 19.00 -0.87
CA TRP A 184 8.50 17.85 -0.66
C TRP A 184 9.34 17.50 -1.89
N ALA A 185 8.83 17.73 -3.11
CA ALA A 185 9.60 17.53 -4.33
C ALA A 185 10.88 18.39 -4.35
N ILE A 186 10.81 19.64 -3.90
CA ILE A 186 11.98 20.53 -3.82
C ILE A 186 12.99 19.99 -2.80
N ILE A 187 12.50 19.59 -1.61
CA ILE A 187 13.35 19.01 -0.56
C ILE A 187 13.98 17.71 -1.06
N TRP A 188 13.19 16.84 -1.71
CA TRP A 188 13.64 15.59 -2.31
C TRP A 188 14.79 15.83 -3.30
N TRP A 189 14.63 16.78 -4.21
CA TRP A 189 15.64 17.10 -5.22
C TRP A 189 16.98 17.50 -4.62
N VAL A 190 16.95 18.27 -3.56
CA VAL A 190 18.16 18.80 -2.90
C VAL A 190 18.88 17.74 -2.06
N ILE A 191 18.12 16.94 -1.29
CA ILE A 191 18.71 16.06 -0.27
C ILE A 191 19.03 14.67 -0.84
N PHE A 192 18.30 14.23 -1.84
CA PHE A 192 18.31 12.82 -2.27
C PHE A 192 19.39 12.55 -3.32
N VAL A 193 20.03 11.38 -3.21
CA VAL A 193 21.03 10.89 -4.18
C VAL A 193 20.73 9.44 -4.54
N ASP A 194 20.80 9.09 -5.82
CA ASP A 194 20.43 7.75 -6.32
C ASP A 194 21.37 6.66 -5.84
N ARG A 195 22.66 6.92 -5.79
CA ARG A 195 23.69 5.90 -5.53
C ARG A 195 24.70 6.35 -4.49
N PRO A 196 25.30 5.43 -3.75
CA PRO A 196 26.33 5.73 -2.74
C PRO A 196 27.49 6.55 -3.26
N LYS A 197 27.95 6.29 -4.48
CA LYS A 197 29.07 7.04 -5.11
C LYS A 197 28.85 8.53 -5.17
N ASP A 198 27.61 8.97 -5.32
CA ASP A 198 27.23 10.37 -5.50
C ASP A 198 26.97 11.09 -4.16
N ALA A 199 27.00 10.37 -3.03
CA ALA A 199 26.71 10.92 -1.71
C ALA A 199 27.86 11.75 -1.17
N THR A 200 27.62 13.02 -0.86
CA THR A 200 28.62 13.94 -0.30
C THR A 200 28.87 13.72 1.20
N TRP A 201 27.95 13.05 1.88
CA TRP A 201 27.97 12.79 3.31
C TRP A 201 28.60 11.44 3.71
N LEU A 202 29.12 10.69 2.74
CA LEU A 202 29.93 9.47 2.94
C LEU A 202 31.39 9.76 2.64
N THR A 203 32.26 9.11 3.40
CA THR A 203 33.70 9.07 3.07
C THR A 203 33.95 8.17 1.85
N ALA A 204 35.09 8.35 1.18
CA ALA A 204 35.44 7.53 0.02
C ALA A 204 35.45 6.02 0.36
N GLN A 205 35.99 5.65 1.54
CA GLN A 205 36.01 4.28 2.00
C GLN A 205 34.63 3.69 2.27
N GLU A 206 33.71 4.48 2.86
CA GLU A 206 32.33 4.02 3.11
C GLU A 206 31.56 3.79 1.80
N LYS A 207 31.80 4.63 0.77
CA LYS A 207 31.23 4.44 -0.57
C LYS A 207 31.69 3.13 -1.17
N GLU A 208 32.99 2.89 -1.17
CA GLU A 208 33.60 1.66 -1.70
C GLU A 208 33.09 0.41 -0.96
N ASP A 209 33.01 0.46 0.37
CA ASP A 209 32.51 -0.64 1.19
C ASP A 209 31.07 -1.00 0.86
N ILE A 210 30.20 0.00 0.64
CA ILE A 210 28.79 -0.22 0.27
C ILE A 210 28.70 -0.79 -1.14
N GLU A 211 29.41 -0.20 -2.10
CA GLU A 211 29.38 -0.67 -3.50
C GLU A 211 29.94 -2.09 -3.64
N ALA A 212 31.03 -2.40 -2.94
CA ALA A 212 31.58 -3.76 -2.91
C ALA A 212 30.61 -4.77 -2.30
N ALA A 213 29.93 -4.42 -1.20
CA ALA A 213 28.94 -5.29 -0.58
C ALA A 213 27.74 -5.55 -1.50
N LEU A 214 27.27 -4.54 -2.21
CA LEU A 214 26.15 -4.67 -3.18
C LEU A 214 26.58 -5.44 -4.43
N ALA A 215 27.79 -5.20 -4.94
CA ALA A 215 28.33 -5.93 -6.09
C ALA A 215 28.52 -7.43 -5.79
N ALA A 216 28.99 -7.77 -4.59
CA ALA A 216 29.11 -9.16 -4.15
C ALA A 216 27.77 -9.93 -4.13
N GLU A 217 26.66 -9.23 -3.96
CA GLU A 217 25.31 -9.84 -4.03
C GLU A 217 24.85 -10.15 -5.45
N GLN A 218 25.39 -9.44 -6.45
CA GLN A 218 25.00 -9.58 -7.87
C GLN A 218 25.73 -10.68 -8.62
N THR A 219 26.89 -11.12 -8.14
CA THR A 219 27.75 -12.09 -8.83
C THR A 219 27.11 -13.46 -9.08
N ASN A 220 26.01 -13.80 -8.39
CA ASN A 220 25.31 -15.08 -8.50
C ASN A 220 23.92 -14.98 -9.16
N ILE A 221 23.55 -13.85 -9.75
CA ILE A 221 22.24 -13.69 -10.38
C ILE A 221 22.36 -14.13 -11.85
N LYS A 222 21.81 -15.30 -12.18
CA LYS A 222 21.61 -15.69 -13.59
C LYS A 222 20.55 -14.76 -14.20
N GLU A 223 20.89 -14.09 -15.29
CA GLU A 223 19.93 -13.29 -16.07
C GLU A 223 18.79 -14.18 -16.56
N ILE A 224 17.56 -13.73 -16.36
CA ILE A 224 16.38 -14.39 -16.92
C ILE A 224 16.00 -13.77 -18.24
N LYS A 225 15.78 -14.66 -19.20
CA LYS A 225 15.32 -14.29 -20.53
C LYS A 225 13.79 -14.20 -20.66
N ASN A 226 12.98 -14.65 -19.69
CA ASN A 226 11.55 -14.84 -19.94
C ASN A 226 10.64 -14.53 -18.73
N TYR A 227 10.29 -13.24 -18.54
CA TYR A 227 9.28 -12.82 -17.57
C TYR A 227 7.89 -13.42 -17.82
N THR A 228 7.55 -13.72 -19.07
CA THR A 228 6.24 -14.27 -19.47
C THR A 228 5.97 -15.64 -18.83
N GLU A 229 7.00 -16.48 -18.73
CA GLU A 229 6.90 -17.79 -18.08
C GLU A 229 6.66 -17.65 -16.57
N ALA A 230 7.35 -16.71 -15.92
CA ALA A 230 7.15 -16.42 -14.52
C ALA A 230 5.71 -15.93 -14.24
N PHE A 231 5.16 -15.06 -15.08
CA PHE A 231 3.80 -14.53 -14.92
C PHE A 231 2.72 -15.60 -15.11
N ARG A 232 2.99 -16.63 -15.93
CA ARG A 232 2.08 -17.77 -16.15
C ARG A 232 2.23 -18.88 -15.10
N SER A 233 3.18 -18.79 -14.19
CA SER A 233 3.35 -19.82 -13.16
C SER A 233 2.15 -19.83 -12.21
N GLY A 234 1.64 -21.03 -11.89
CA GLY A 234 0.51 -21.19 -10.97
C GLY A 234 0.73 -20.54 -9.60
N LYS A 235 2.00 -20.43 -9.14
CA LYS A 235 2.34 -19.75 -7.88
C LYS A 235 2.14 -18.25 -7.97
N VAL A 236 2.63 -17.61 -9.04
CA VAL A 236 2.48 -16.16 -9.26
C VAL A 236 1.01 -15.82 -9.43
N LEU A 237 0.29 -16.59 -10.24
CA LEU A 237 -1.15 -16.38 -10.45
C LEU A 237 -1.94 -16.54 -9.15
N SER A 238 -1.69 -17.60 -8.36
CA SER A 238 -2.38 -17.77 -7.07
C SER A 238 -2.12 -16.60 -6.12
N LEU A 239 -0.86 -16.15 -5.99
CA LEU A 239 -0.52 -14.99 -5.16
C LEU A 239 -1.18 -13.70 -5.69
N SER A 240 -1.26 -13.54 -7.02
CA SER A 240 -1.91 -12.40 -7.66
C SER A 240 -3.42 -12.37 -7.35
N PHE A 241 -4.10 -13.51 -7.42
CA PHE A 241 -5.53 -13.59 -7.07
C PHE A 241 -5.78 -13.44 -5.58
N ILE A 242 -4.92 -13.99 -4.70
CA ILE A 242 -5.01 -13.74 -3.25
C ILE A 242 -4.90 -12.23 -2.99
N HIS A 243 -3.91 -11.58 -3.58
CA HIS A 243 -3.70 -10.13 -3.40
C HIS A 243 -4.82 -9.30 -4.03
N PHE A 244 -5.38 -9.73 -5.17
CA PHE A 244 -6.54 -9.11 -5.81
C PHE A 244 -7.77 -9.11 -4.89
N PHE A 245 -8.19 -10.30 -4.41
CA PHE A 245 -9.37 -10.43 -3.56
C PHE A 245 -9.17 -9.74 -2.20
N TRP A 246 -7.97 -9.82 -1.63
CA TRP A 246 -7.65 -9.11 -0.41
C TRP A 246 -7.78 -7.60 -0.58
N ASN A 247 -7.25 -7.05 -1.68
CA ASN A 247 -7.32 -5.60 -1.93
C ASN A 247 -8.74 -5.12 -2.27
N ILE A 248 -9.64 -5.97 -2.77
CA ILE A 248 -11.06 -5.63 -2.87
C ILE A 248 -11.59 -5.24 -1.48
N GLY A 249 -11.40 -6.09 -0.49
CA GLY A 249 -11.85 -5.82 0.88
C GLY A 249 -11.15 -4.61 1.49
N MET A 250 -9.83 -4.55 1.33
CA MET A 250 -9.00 -3.53 1.95
C MET A 250 -9.28 -2.12 1.43
N TYR A 251 -9.27 -1.91 0.12
CA TYR A 251 -9.47 -0.58 -0.46
C TYR A 251 -10.94 -0.18 -0.54
N GLY A 252 -11.86 -1.14 -0.62
CA GLY A 252 -13.26 -0.88 -0.37
C GLY A 252 -13.48 -0.31 1.02
N PHE A 253 -12.83 -0.90 2.03
CA PHE A 253 -12.86 -0.41 3.41
C PHE A 253 -12.20 0.98 3.55
N ILE A 254 -10.95 1.14 3.13
CA ILE A 254 -10.19 2.41 3.28
C ILE A 254 -10.95 3.57 2.65
N MET A 255 -11.43 3.39 1.42
CA MET A 255 -12.08 4.44 0.65
C MET A 255 -13.42 4.87 1.25
N TRP A 256 -14.22 3.93 1.72
CA TRP A 256 -15.60 4.19 2.10
C TRP A 256 -15.86 4.21 3.60
N LEU A 257 -14.86 3.86 4.43
CA LEU A 257 -15.00 3.88 5.89
C LEU A 257 -15.51 5.25 6.42
N PRO A 258 -14.97 6.42 5.98
CA PRO A 258 -15.48 7.70 6.45
C PRO A 258 -16.97 7.93 6.12
N SER A 259 -17.38 7.61 4.89
CA SER A 259 -18.80 7.75 4.47
C SER A 259 -19.70 6.80 5.23
N ILE A 260 -19.28 5.55 5.43
CA ILE A 260 -20.01 4.53 6.19
C ILE A 260 -20.17 4.98 7.65
N LEU A 261 -19.10 5.43 8.29
CA LEU A 261 -19.13 5.85 9.69
C LEU A 261 -19.97 7.11 9.86
N LYS A 262 -19.84 8.10 8.97
CA LYS A 262 -20.64 9.32 9.02
C LYS A 262 -22.13 9.03 8.92
N SER A 263 -22.54 8.20 7.95
CA SER A 263 -23.95 7.86 7.74
C SER A 263 -24.52 7.00 8.87
N ALA A 264 -23.74 6.04 9.40
CA ALA A 264 -24.22 5.10 10.41
C ALA A 264 -24.22 5.69 11.83
N SER A 265 -23.25 6.58 12.15
CA SER A 265 -23.16 7.18 13.49
C SER A 265 -24.02 8.43 13.67
N GLY A 266 -24.32 9.14 12.56
CA GLY A 266 -24.93 10.47 12.61
C GLY A 266 -24.03 11.58 13.18
N LEU A 267 -22.74 11.27 13.44
CA LEU A 267 -21.78 12.22 14.01
C LEU A 267 -21.21 13.15 12.94
N GLY A 268 -20.68 14.29 13.38
CA GLY A 268 -19.98 15.23 12.51
C GLY A 268 -18.70 14.68 11.89
N ILE A 269 -18.18 15.36 10.88
CA ILE A 269 -17.03 14.88 10.07
C ILE A 269 -15.74 14.75 10.89
N VAL A 270 -15.53 15.60 11.89
CA VAL A 270 -14.38 15.53 12.80
C VAL A 270 -14.41 14.24 13.62
N ALA A 271 -15.57 13.90 14.22
CA ALA A 271 -15.75 12.65 14.94
C ALA A 271 -15.57 11.42 14.02
N THR A 272 -16.06 11.53 12.78
CA THR A 272 -15.84 10.52 11.72
C THR A 272 -14.35 10.32 11.46
N GLY A 273 -13.55 11.38 11.44
CA GLY A 273 -12.09 11.30 11.28
C GLY A 273 -11.43 10.47 12.39
N TRP A 274 -11.78 10.74 13.66
CA TRP A 274 -11.29 9.99 14.81
C TRP A 274 -11.71 8.51 14.78
N LEU A 275 -12.97 8.24 14.46
CA LEU A 275 -13.45 6.87 14.31
C LEU A 275 -12.77 6.15 13.17
N SER A 276 -12.50 6.83 12.05
CA SER A 276 -11.79 6.25 10.89
C SER A 276 -10.32 5.94 11.21
N ALA A 277 -9.70 6.63 12.16
CA ALA A 277 -8.31 6.41 12.58
C ALA A 277 -8.12 5.14 13.41
N ALA A 278 -9.10 4.74 14.20
CA ALA A 278 -8.95 3.67 15.20
C ALA A 278 -8.56 2.28 14.62
N PRO A 279 -9.06 1.82 13.46
CA PRO A 279 -8.60 0.58 12.83
C PRO A 279 -7.08 0.56 12.55
N TYR A 280 -6.52 1.71 12.21
CA TYR A 280 -5.08 1.82 11.88
C TYR A 280 -4.20 1.87 13.14
N LEU A 281 -4.75 2.40 14.25
CA LEU A 281 -4.09 2.30 15.54
C LEU A 281 -3.92 0.84 15.98
N LEU A 282 -4.90 -0.02 15.69
CA LEU A 282 -4.81 -1.45 15.92
C LEU A 282 -3.89 -2.16 14.92
N ALA A 283 -3.87 -1.71 13.65
CA ALA A 283 -3.07 -2.34 12.61
C ALA A 283 -1.57 -2.33 12.90
N VAL A 284 -1.02 -1.21 13.39
CA VAL A 284 0.42 -1.06 13.60
C VAL A 284 1.00 -2.11 14.58
N PRO A 285 0.50 -2.29 15.81
CA PRO A 285 1.02 -3.31 16.72
C PRO A 285 0.78 -4.73 16.19
N LEU A 286 -0.34 -5.01 15.52
CA LEU A 286 -0.61 -6.31 14.95
C LEU A 286 0.36 -6.65 13.80
N MET A 287 0.69 -5.70 12.91
CA MET A 287 1.69 -5.88 11.86
C MET A 287 3.07 -6.21 12.43
N LEU A 288 3.50 -5.48 13.45
CA LEU A 288 4.79 -5.71 14.11
C LEU A 288 4.85 -7.08 14.79
N ALA A 289 3.81 -7.43 15.54
CA ALA A 289 3.71 -8.73 16.23
C ALA A 289 3.68 -9.90 15.24
N ALA A 290 2.89 -9.79 14.17
CA ALA A 290 2.78 -10.81 13.15
C ALA A 290 4.08 -10.98 12.34
N SER A 291 4.77 -9.89 12.02
CA SER A 291 6.06 -9.95 11.34
C SER A 291 7.11 -10.63 12.24
N TRP A 292 7.18 -10.25 13.52
CA TRP A 292 8.07 -10.90 14.48
C TRP A 292 7.78 -12.40 14.62
N TYR A 293 6.51 -12.78 14.74
CA TYR A 293 6.10 -14.19 14.82
C TYR A 293 6.45 -14.95 13.54
N SER A 294 6.17 -14.34 12.39
CA SER A 294 6.47 -14.90 11.07
C SER A 294 7.96 -15.20 10.88
N ASP A 295 8.82 -14.27 11.27
CA ASP A 295 10.27 -14.42 11.14
C ASP A 295 10.83 -15.46 12.10
N LYS A 296 10.27 -15.52 13.33
CA LYS A 296 10.71 -16.48 14.36
C LYS A 296 10.31 -17.93 14.03
N PHE A 297 9.08 -18.14 13.54
CA PHE A 297 8.53 -19.49 13.36
C PHE A 297 8.45 -19.92 11.89
N LEU A 298 8.79 -19.02 10.93
CA LEU A 298 8.72 -19.24 9.46
C LEU A 298 7.35 -19.76 8.99
N ASN A 299 6.27 -19.36 9.67
CA ASN A 299 4.91 -19.83 9.41
C ASN A 299 4.01 -18.75 8.80
N ARG A 300 4.46 -18.22 7.65
CA ARG A 300 3.85 -17.08 6.96
C ARG A 300 2.41 -17.35 6.51
N LYS A 301 2.14 -18.57 6.04
CA LYS A 301 0.83 -19.00 5.54
C LYS A 301 -0.27 -18.90 6.59
N ILE A 302 0.01 -19.33 7.81
CA ILE A 302 -0.97 -19.30 8.92
C ILE A 302 -1.36 -17.85 9.24
N ILE A 303 -0.41 -16.93 9.24
CA ILE A 303 -0.72 -15.51 9.51
C ILE A 303 -1.67 -14.95 8.45
N VAL A 304 -1.41 -15.23 7.17
CA VAL A 304 -2.30 -14.79 6.08
C VAL A 304 -3.70 -15.38 6.26
N LEU A 305 -3.80 -16.68 6.52
CA LEU A 305 -5.09 -17.38 6.73
C LEU A 305 -5.87 -16.82 7.92
N LEU A 306 -5.22 -16.71 9.08
CA LEU A 306 -5.87 -16.29 10.32
C LEU A 306 -6.37 -14.85 10.24
N PHE A 307 -5.55 -13.93 9.77
CA PHE A 307 -5.90 -12.51 9.80
C PHE A 307 -6.84 -12.11 8.66
N LEU A 308 -6.71 -12.65 7.45
CA LEU A 308 -7.73 -12.46 6.40
C LEU A 308 -9.05 -13.15 6.78
N GLY A 309 -8.99 -14.33 7.40
CA GLY A 309 -10.17 -15.03 7.93
C GLY A 309 -10.86 -14.23 9.03
N LEU A 310 -10.11 -13.66 9.96
CA LEU A 310 -10.65 -12.78 11.00
C LEU A 310 -11.33 -11.54 10.39
N GLY A 311 -10.71 -10.91 9.40
CA GLY A 311 -11.29 -9.79 8.66
C GLY A 311 -12.61 -10.18 7.99
N ALA A 312 -12.66 -11.34 7.33
CA ALA A 312 -13.87 -11.87 6.69
C ALA A 312 -15.00 -12.09 7.71
N ILE A 313 -14.69 -12.74 8.83
CA ILE A 313 -15.67 -12.98 9.92
C ILE A 313 -16.20 -11.66 10.46
N CYS A 314 -15.35 -10.66 10.68
CA CYS A 314 -15.76 -9.36 11.18
C CYS A 314 -16.67 -8.61 10.19
N PHE A 315 -16.39 -8.64 8.88
CA PHE A 315 -17.27 -8.05 7.88
C PHE A 315 -18.63 -8.76 7.78
N ILE A 316 -18.65 -10.10 7.78
CA ILE A 316 -19.88 -10.87 7.77
C ILE A 316 -20.65 -10.62 9.06
N GLY A 317 -19.98 -10.55 10.21
CA GLY A 317 -20.58 -10.16 11.48
C GLY A 317 -21.21 -8.77 11.44
N SER A 318 -20.52 -7.79 10.87
CA SER A 318 -21.06 -6.43 10.69
C SER A 318 -22.27 -6.41 9.76
N PHE A 319 -22.28 -7.24 8.72
CA PHE A 319 -23.45 -7.42 7.85
C PHE A 319 -24.66 -7.99 8.61
N THR A 320 -24.47 -9.02 9.42
CA THR A 320 -25.56 -9.67 10.17
C THR A 320 -26.12 -8.78 11.29
N ILE A 321 -25.29 -7.96 11.92
CA ILE A 321 -25.73 -6.97 12.94
C ILE A 321 -26.51 -5.85 12.28
N GLY A 322 -26.12 -5.44 11.07
CA GLY A 322 -26.75 -4.35 10.34
C GLY A 322 -26.76 -3.03 11.11
N ALA A 323 -27.86 -2.28 10.99
CA ALA A 323 -28.03 -0.98 11.66
C ALA A 323 -28.50 -1.13 13.12
N SER A 324 -28.73 -2.34 13.64
CA SER A 324 -29.33 -2.54 14.97
C SER A 324 -28.40 -2.11 16.11
N ASN A 325 -27.06 -2.20 15.92
CA ASN A 325 -26.08 -1.79 16.91
C ASN A 325 -24.82 -1.23 16.25
N PHE A 326 -24.77 0.08 16.12
CA PHE A 326 -23.63 0.81 15.54
C PHE A 326 -22.29 0.47 16.22
N TRP A 327 -22.25 0.52 17.56
CA TRP A 327 -20.99 0.34 18.28
C TRP A 327 -20.40 -1.06 18.16
N LEU A 328 -21.26 -2.08 18.16
CA LEU A 328 -20.82 -3.46 17.95
C LEU A 328 -20.31 -3.65 16.53
N SER A 329 -21.02 -3.14 15.52
CA SER A 329 -20.57 -3.15 14.12
C SER A 329 -19.25 -2.40 13.96
N TYR A 330 -19.09 -1.25 14.61
CA TYR A 330 -17.85 -0.46 14.58
C TYR A 330 -16.65 -1.21 15.19
N VAL A 331 -16.82 -1.89 16.32
CA VAL A 331 -15.75 -2.72 16.91
C VAL A 331 -15.31 -3.82 15.93
N LEU A 332 -16.25 -4.47 15.25
CA LEU A 332 -15.92 -5.46 14.22
C LEU A 332 -15.18 -4.84 13.05
N LEU A 333 -15.57 -3.63 12.61
CA LEU A 333 -14.87 -2.90 11.56
C LEU A 333 -13.46 -2.50 11.96
N MET A 334 -13.24 -2.10 13.23
CA MET A 334 -11.90 -1.85 13.78
C MET A 334 -11.02 -3.09 13.69
N ILE A 335 -11.55 -4.23 14.12
CA ILE A 335 -10.82 -5.50 14.07
C ILE A 335 -10.55 -5.92 12.62
N ALA A 336 -11.53 -5.79 11.71
CA ALA A 336 -11.37 -6.08 10.30
C ALA A 336 -10.26 -5.23 9.66
N GLY A 337 -10.26 -3.92 9.93
CA GLY A 337 -9.24 -3.00 9.44
C GLY A 337 -7.83 -3.39 9.93
N GLY A 338 -7.66 -3.61 11.22
CA GLY A 338 -6.40 -4.07 11.79
C GLY A 338 -5.95 -5.42 11.22
N ALA A 339 -6.87 -6.36 11.10
CA ALA A 339 -6.60 -7.70 10.58
C ALA A 339 -6.15 -7.69 9.11
N MET A 340 -6.76 -6.86 8.26
CA MET A 340 -6.38 -6.78 6.84
C MET A 340 -4.97 -6.23 6.60
N TYR A 341 -4.44 -5.38 7.49
CA TYR A 341 -3.06 -4.87 7.37
C TYR A 341 -2.02 -5.88 7.87
N THR A 342 -2.37 -6.71 8.83
CA THR A 342 -1.46 -7.62 9.53
C THR A 342 -0.66 -8.56 8.62
N PRO A 343 -1.23 -9.18 7.55
CA PRO A 343 -0.50 -10.12 6.70
C PRO A 343 0.50 -9.49 5.73
N TYR A 344 0.57 -8.15 5.58
CA TYR A 344 1.41 -7.51 4.56
C TYR A 344 2.88 -7.94 4.63
N GLY A 345 3.50 -7.82 5.79
CA GLY A 345 4.89 -8.23 5.99
C GLY A 345 5.12 -9.70 5.64
N PRO A 346 4.44 -10.64 6.29
CA PRO A 346 4.55 -12.07 6.02
C PRO A 346 4.25 -12.47 4.56
N PHE A 347 3.24 -11.87 3.93
CA PHE A 347 2.87 -12.18 2.55
C PHE A 347 3.97 -11.77 1.57
N PHE A 348 4.43 -10.52 1.63
CA PHE A 348 5.49 -10.04 0.73
C PHE A 348 6.86 -10.68 1.02
N ALA A 349 7.14 -11.04 2.27
CA ALA A 349 8.33 -11.79 2.62
C ALA A 349 8.32 -13.24 2.10
N ALA A 350 7.15 -13.83 1.86
CA ALA A 350 7.03 -15.18 1.30
C ALA A 350 7.38 -15.23 -0.20
N ILE A 351 7.17 -14.15 -0.95
CA ILE A 351 7.33 -14.14 -2.42
C ILE A 351 8.75 -14.51 -2.86
N PRO A 352 9.82 -13.93 -2.30
CA PRO A 352 11.20 -14.32 -2.65
C PRO A 352 11.57 -15.77 -2.29
N ASP A 353 10.86 -16.38 -1.33
CA ASP A 353 11.09 -17.78 -0.96
C ASP A 353 10.44 -18.78 -1.92
N MET A 354 9.50 -18.32 -2.73
CA MET A 354 8.69 -19.15 -3.63
C MET A 354 9.06 -19.02 -5.09
N ILE A 355 9.66 -17.90 -5.46
CA ILE A 355 9.92 -17.49 -6.85
C ILE A 355 11.42 -17.35 -7.05
N PRO A 356 11.98 -17.85 -8.17
CA PRO A 356 13.42 -17.72 -8.46
C PRO A 356 13.87 -16.26 -8.41
N ARG A 357 15.05 -16.03 -7.82
CA ARG A 357 15.58 -14.70 -7.50
C ARG A 357 15.62 -13.73 -8.68
N ASN A 358 15.84 -14.25 -9.85
CA ASN A 358 16.04 -13.53 -11.10
C ASN A 358 14.72 -13.00 -11.73
N VAL A 359 13.53 -13.51 -11.33
CA VAL A 359 12.19 -13.03 -11.76
C VAL A 359 11.38 -12.44 -10.60
N VAL A 360 11.89 -12.50 -9.38
CA VAL A 360 11.13 -12.10 -8.21
C VAL A 360 10.65 -10.66 -8.28
N ALA A 361 11.48 -9.75 -8.80
CA ALA A 361 11.11 -8.35 -8.94
C ALA A 361 9.93 -8.15 -9.90
N GLY A 362 9.99 -8.76 -11.08
CA GLY A 362 8.90 -8.71 -12.06
C GLY A 362 7.63 -9.43 -11.58
N ALA A 363 7.78 -10.59 -10.94
CA ALA A 363 6.65 -11.31 -10.37
C ALA A 363 5.98 -10.53 -9.23
N MET A 364 6.77 -9.86 -8.38
CA MET A 364 6.27 -9.00 -7.32
C MET A 364 5.50 -7.80 -7.90
N ALA A 365 6.06 -7.14 -8.93
CA ALA A 365 5.36 -6.06 -9.63
C ALA A 365 4.04 -6.53 -10.25
N PHE A 366 4.00 -7.73 -10.84
CA PHE A 366 2.78 -8.32 -11.38
C PHE A 366 1.73 -8.60 -10.29
N ILE A 367 2.14 -9.19 -9.15
CA ILE A 367 1.27 -9.44 -8.01
C ILE A 367 0.69 -8.14 -7.47
N VAL A 368 1.52 -7.10 -7.33
CA VAL A 368 1.09 -5.77 -6.85
C VAL A 368 0.12 -5.11 -7.83
N SER A 369 0.37 -5.24 -9.15
CA SER A 369 -0.54 -4.72 -10.18
C SER A 369 -1.92 -5.38 -10.11
N PHE A 370 -2.00 -6.70 -9.89
CA PHE A 370 -3.30 -7.38 -9.64
C PHE A 370 -3.98 -6.85 -8.37
N GLY A 371 -3.21 -6.55 -7.33
CA GLY A 371 -3.74 -5.86 -6.15
C GLY A 371 -4.35 -4.50 -6.48
N ALA A 372 -3.73 -3.72 -7.38
CA ALA A 372 -4.29 -2.44 -7.82
C ALA A 372 -5.63 -2.61 -8.56
N LEU A 373 -5.77 -3.65 -9.39
CA LEU A 373 -7.08 -4.00 -9.99
C LEU A 373 -8.11 -4.38 -8.92
N GLY A 374 -7.70 -5.13 -7.88
CA GLY A 374 -8.56 -5.42 -6.73
C GLY A 374 -8.98 -4.14 -6.01
N SER A 375 -8.06 -3.19 -5.85
CA SER A 375 -8.35 -1.88 -5.25
C SER A 375 -9.36 -1.08 -6.10
N PHE A 376 -9.23 -1.12 -7.43
CA PHE A 376 -10.20 -0.52 -8.34
C PHE A 376 -11.60 -1.11 -8.14
N VAL A 377 -11.72 -2.43 -8.21
CA VAL A 377 -12.99 -3.15 -8.04
C VAL A 377 -13.59 -2.88 -6.67
N GLY A 378 -12.79 -2.98 -5.60
CA GLY A 378 -13.23 -2.75 -4.22
C GLY A 378 -13.75 -1.34 -4.00
N SER A 379 -12.97 -0.34 -4.41
CA SER A 379 -13.36 1.07 -4.26
C SER A 379 -14.62 1.42 -5.04
N TRP A 380 -14.77 0.89 -6.26
CA TRP A 380 -15.95 1.15 -7.08
C TRP A 380 -17.20 0.44 -6.55
N ILE A 381 -17.13 -0.88 -6.42
CA ILE A 381 -18.30 -1.71 -6.10
C ILE A 381 -18.84 -1.43 -4.70
N VAL A 382 -17.96 -1.21 -3.70
CA VAL A 382 -18.40 -0.88 -2.33
C VAL A 382 -19.19 0.44 -2.31
N GLY A 383 -18.69 1.48 -2.97
CA GLY A 383 -19.42 2.75 -3.02
C GLY A 383 -20.70 2.67 -3.85
N TYR A 384 -20.70 1.91 -4.96
CA TYR A 384 -21.89 1.64 -5.75
C TYR A 384 -22.97 0.94 -4.93
N LEU A 385 -22.59 -0.14 -4.22
CA LEU A 385 -23.51 -0.89 -3.35
C LEU A 385 -24.10 -0.01 -2.24
N ASN A 386 -23.28 0.80 -1.57
CA ASN A 386 -23.76 1.74 -0.56
C ASN A 386 -24.80 2.69 -1.15
N GLY A 387 -24.57 3.18 -2.38
CA GLY A 387 -25.48 4.11 -3.06
C GLY A 387 -26.84 3.48 -3.43
N ILE A 388 -26.85 2.25 -3.94
CA ILE A 388 -28.10 1.62 -4.40
C ILE A 388 -28.91 0.97 -3.27
N THR A 389 -28.24 0.53 -2.19
CA THR A 389 -28.91 -0.14 -1.06
C THR A 389 -29.27 0.82 0.06
N GLY A 390 -28.78 2.07 0.00
CA GLY A 390 -29.00 3.08 1.04
C GLY A 390 -28.31 2.77 2.38
N GLY A 391 -27.39 1.78 2.40
CA GLY A 391 -26.69 1.39 3.62
C GLY A 391 -25.49 0.47 3.37
N PRO A 392 -24.63 0.25 4.38
CA PRO A 392 -23.35 -0.43 4.22
C PRO A 392 -23.44 -1.97 4.20
N GLY A 393 -24.63 -2.57 4.45
CA GLY A 393 -24.78 -4.01 4.62
C GLY A 393 -24.26 -4.81 3.42
N ALA A 394 -24.73 -4.50 2.20
CA ALA A 394 -24.28 -5.19 0.99
C ALA A 394 -22.76 -5.03 0.76
N SER A 395 -22.19 -3.90 1.12
CA SER A 395 -20.74 -3.65 1.04
C SER A 395 -19.95 -4.51 2.02
N TYR A 396 -20.45 -4.70 3.24
CA TYR A 396 -19.81 -5.60 4.22
C TYR A 396 -19.85 -7.05 3.72
N ALA A 397 -20.96 -7.51 3.17
CA ALA A 397 -21.06 -8.84 2.58
C ALA A 397 -20.06 -9.00 1.41
N PHE A 398 -20.00 -8.02 0.51
CA PHE A 398 -19.09 -8.06 -0.63
C PHE A 398 -17.61 -8.09 -0.20
N MET A 399 -17.20 -7.23 0.74
CA MET A 399 -15.84 -7.23 1.29
C MET A 399 -15.53 -8.53 2.04
N GLY A 400 -16.48 -9.03 2.83
CA GLY A 400 -16.33 -10.29 3.54
C GLY A 400 -16.16 -11.48 2.60
N ILE A 401 -16.99 -11.59 1.55
CA ILE A 401 -16.89 -12.65 0.52
C ILE A 401 -15.53 -12.56 -0.21
N SER A 402 -15.07 -11.37 -0.55
CA SER A 402 -13.75 -11.21 -1.22
C SER A 402 -12.62 -11.72 -0.34
N LEU A 403 -12.64 -11.44 0.97
CA LEU A 403 -11.64 -11.98 1.90
C LEU A 403 -11.77 -13.50 2.07
N VAL A 404 -12.97 -14.06 2.07
CA VAL A 404 -13.20 -15.52 2.06
C VAL A 404 -12.54 -16.15 0.83
N LEU A 405 -12.69 -15.56 -0.36
CA LEU A 405 -12.04 -16.05 -1.58
C LEU A 405 -10.52 -16.00 -1.47
N ALA A 406 -9.94 -14.93 -0.90
CA ALA A 406 -8.52 -14.85 -0.63
C ALA A 406 -8.06 -15.95 0.35
N VAL A 407 -8.83 -16.21 1.41
CA VAL A 407 -8.57 -17.28 2.39
C VAL A 407 -8.63 -18.66 1.73
N LEU A 408 -9.61 -18.93 0.88
CA LEU A 408 -9.77 -20.22 0.20
C LEU A 408 -8.65 -20.49 -0.82
N LEU A 409 -8.10 -19.46 -1.46
CA LEU A 409 -6.96 -19.58 -2.37
C LEU A 409 -5.63 -19.78 -1.64
N THR A 410 -5.51 -19.31 -0.41
CA THR A 410 -4.24 -19.37 0.35
C THR A 410 -3.75 -20.82 0.61
N PRO A 411 -4.58 -21.81 0.97
CA PRO A 411 -4.17 -23.23 1.10
C PRO A 411 -3.64 -23.85 -0.18
N LEU A 412 -4.14 -23.42 -1.34
CA LEU A 412 -3.74 -23.93 -2.65
C LEU A 412 -2.32 -23.45 -3.04
N THR A 413 -1.80 -22.43 -2.36
CA THR A 413 -0.48 -21.86 -2.59
C THR A 413 0.51 -22.39 -1.53
N SER A 414 1.66 -22.91 -1.97
CA SER A 414 2.72 -23.31 -1.06
C SER A 414 3.59 -22.10 -0.68
N PHE A 415 3.53 -21.65 0.58
CA PHE A 415 4.31 -20.52 1.12
C PHE A 415 5.74 -20.91 1.54
N SER A 416 6.27 -22.03 1.06
CA SER A 416 7.64 -22.47 1.35
C SER A 416 8.31 -23.07 0.12
N SER A 417 9.63 -22.92 0.01
CA SER A 417 10.42 -23.63 -0.99
C SER A 417 10.50 -25.14 -0.67
N LYS A 418 10.77 -25.98 -1.68
CA LYS A 418 11.02 -27.41 -1.46
C LYS A 418 12.19 -27.64 -0.47
N GLU A 419 13.20 -26.79 -0.51
CA GLU A 419 14.39 -26.87 0.36
C GLU A 419 14.08 -26.60 1.84
N SER A 420 13.19 -25.64 2.13
CA SER A 420 12.79 -25.40 3.52
C SER A 420 11.91 -26.51 4.10
N ARG A 421 11.20 -27.26 3.25
CA ARG A 421 10.46 -28.47 3.66
C ARG A 421 11.40 -29.64 3.97
N GLN A 422 12.46 -29.80 3.20
CA GLN A 422 13.47 -30.84 3.43
C GLN A 422 14.30 -30.54 4.69
N ALA A 423 14.67 -29.28 4.92
CA ALA A 423 15.38 -28.90 6.14
C ALA A 423 14.52 -29.11 7.40
N LYS A 424 13.21 -28.89 7.35
CA LYS A 424 12.29 -29.22 8.47
C LYS A 424 12.11 -30.73 8.67
N ALA A 425 12.13 -31.52 7.62
CA ALA A 425 12.03 -32.98 7.71
C ALA A 425 13.31 -33.62 8.27
N GLN A 426 14.44 -32.95 8.21
CA GLN A 426 15.72 -33.42 8.79
C GLN A 426 15.95 -32.97 10.25
N THR A 427 15.13 -32.06 10.77
CA THR A 427 15.22 -31.56 12.16
C THR A 427 14.12 -32.10 13.08
N CYS A 428 13.21 -32.90 12.57
CA CYS A 428 12.29 -33.75 13.31
C CYS A 428 12.77 -35.23 13.29
#